data_4e472c44dfd6723fa126e88423f9bfaa
#
_entry.id   4e472c44dfd6723fa126e88423f9bfaa
#
_cell.length_a   1.000
_cell.length_b   1.000
_cell.length_c   1.000
_cell.angle_alpha   90.00
_cell.angle_beta   90.00
_cell.angle_gamma   90.00
#
_symmetry.space_group_name_H-M   'P 1'
#
loop_
_entity.id
_entity.type
_entity.pdbx_description
1 polymer ?
#
loop_
_entity_poly.entity_id
_entity_poly.type
_entity_poly.pdbx_seq_one_letter_code
_entity_poly.pdbx_strand_id
1 'polypeptide(L)'
;MRARDFLPLALGALTDKPMRSFLAALGIAVGVAAVILLTAIGEGLHRFVLAEFTQFGTNIIAIQPGKTQTHGASVGMFGSVRPLSLEDAEALKRVPQVTACVPVVQGNAEVEWSAGPGDSRSRRVTLYAVGPDFPRAFRMAVALGSFLPPDDLNAPRAFAVLGAKVRQELFGEESPLGQRIRVGGQRYRVVGVMAAKGQVLGFDLDDTVYIPAARGLELFNRAGLMEIDVVHDPEARPESVVAGIRQVLTARHGSEDFTITPQQQQLEVMSSVLDVLTFAVGALGGISLLVGGVGILALMTITVTERTAEIGLLNALGAGHGQIMALFLGESAGLAALGGAVGLSLGLALAQLLHLLLPDLPVYLSWSYILAAEAVALVIGILA
;
A
#
# COMPACT_ATOMS: atom_id res chain seq x y z
N MET A 1 8.31 -7.66 54.92
CA MET A 1 7.51 -8.49 54.01
C MET A 1 8.44 -8.99 52.88
N ARG A 2 8.41 -10.27 52.58
CA ARG A 2 9.20 -10.83 51.47
C ARG A 2 8.47 -10.61 50.12
N ALA A 3 9.20 -10.38 49.04
CA ALA A 3 8.60 -10.16 47.72
C ALA A 3 7.58 -11.26 47.27
N ARG A 4 7.68 -12.47 47.83
CA ARG A 4 6.75 -13.59 47.63
C ARG A 4 5.36 -13.40 48.21
N ASP A 5 5.21 -12.49 49.20
CA ASP A 5 3.93 -12.26 49.90
C ASP A 5 3.08 -11.19 49.19
N PHE A 6 3.68 -10.42 48.27
CA PHE A 6 2.99 -9.35 47.53
C PHE A 6 2.03 -9.88 46.46
N LEU A 7 2.42 -10.93 45.73
CA LEU A 7 1.61 -11.49 44.64
C LEU A 7 0.24 -12.03 45.12
N PRO A 8 0.16 -12.86 46.20
CA PRO A 8 -1.13 -13.35 46.69
C PRO A 8 -2.01 -12.26 47.27
N LEU A 9 -1.40 -11.21 47.90
CA LEU A 9 -2.15 -10.07 48.43
C LEU A 9 -2.73 -9.20 47.30
N ALA A 10 -1.97 -8.91 46.24
CA ALA A 10 -2.45 -8.18 45.07
C ALA A 10 -3.56 -8.94 44.32
N LEU A 11 -3.42 -10.27 44.19
CA LEU A 11 -4.45 -11.13 43.57
C LEU A 11 -5.71 -11.24 44.45
N GLY A 12 -5.58 -11.26 45.78
CA GLY A 12 -6.71 -11.25 46.67
C GLY A 12 -7.53 -9.96 46.61
N ALA A 13 -6.87 -8.82 46.48
CA ALA A 13 -7.53 -7.52 46.35
C ALA A 13 -8.37 -7.40 45.07
N LEU A 14 -7.94 -8.09 43.98
CA LEU A 14 -8.68 -8.15 42.70
C LEU A 14 -10.01 -8.90 42.83
N THR A 15 -10.10 -9.87 43.75
CA THR A 15 -11.28 -10.73 43.93
C THR A 15 -12.29 -10.16 44.94
N ASP A 16 -11.90 -9.21 45.80
CA ASP A 16 -12.78 -8.65 46.85
C ASP A 16 -13.92 -7.80 46.28
N LYS A 17 -13.69 -7.10 45.15
CA LYS A 17 -14.72 -6.29 44.48
C LYS A 17 -14.72 -6.54 42.96
N PRO A 18 -15.20 -7.71 42.48
CA PRO A 18 -14.99 -8.19 41.15
C PRO A 18 -15.57 -7.29 40.04
N MET A 19 -16.72 -6.64 40.31
CA MET A 19 -17.35 -5.76 39.33
C MET A 19 -16.53 -4.50 39.04
N ARG A 20 -15.89 -3.95 40.07
CA ARG A 20 -15.05 -2.75 39.98
C ARG A 20 -13.74 -3.05 39.24
N SER A 21 -13.08 -4.13 39.61
CA SER A 21 -11.86 -4.62 38.95
C SER A 21 -12.11 -4.98 37.47
N PHE A 22 -13.27 -5.60 37.19
CA PHE A 22 -13.68 -5.91 35.84
C PHE A 22 -13.87 -4.65 34.98
N LEU A 23 -14.56 -3.61 35.47
CA LEU A 23 -14.79 -2.38 34.71
C LEU A 23 -13.49 -1.62 34.42
N ALA A 24 -12.55 -1.60 35.37
CA ALA A 24 -11.24 -0.98 35.14
C ALA A 24 -10.39 -1.77 34.13
N ALA A 25 -10.32 -3.09 34.29
CA ALA A 25 -9.63 -3.95 33.33
C ALA A 25 -10.25 -3.90 31.94
N LEU A 26 -11.59 -3.78 31.84
CA LEU A 26 -12.31 -3.66 30.57
C LEU A 26 -11.89 -2.38 29.81
N GLY A 27 -11.75 -1.24 30.51
CA GLY A 27 -11.29 0.02 29.89
C GLY A 27 -9.93 -0.14 29.21
N ILE A 28 -8.96 -0.78 29.89
CA ILE A 28 -7.65 -1.08 29.30
C ILE A 28 -7.77 -2.13 28.20
N ALA A 29 -8.57 -3.18 28.41
CA ALA A 29 -8.75 -4.23 27.43
C ALA A 29 -9.27 -3.71 26.09
N VAL A 30 -10.27 -2.83 26.12
CA VAL A 30 -10.80 -2.17 24.92
C VAL A 30 -9.74 -1.30 24.25
N GLY A 31 -8.97 -0.54 25.06
CA GLY A 31 -7.89 0.30 24.54
C GLY A 31 -6.79 -0.51 23.84
N VAL A 32 -6.30 -1.57 24.50
CA VAL A 32 -5.28 -2.46 23.92
C VAL A 32 -5.81 -3.20 22.68
N ALA A 33 -7.03 -3.72 22.74
CA ALA A 33 -7.65 -4.40 21.59
C ALA A 33 -7.79 -3.44 20.39
N ALA A 34 -8.20 -2.19 20.63
CA ALA A 34 -8.29 -1.17 19.59
C ALA A 34 -6.92 -0.87 18.97
N VAL A 35 -5.88 -0.65 19.80
CA VAL A 35 -4.50 -0.42 19.29
C VAL A 35 -4.04 -1.59 18.43
N ILE A 36 -4.19 -2.83 18.90
CA ILE A 36 -3.75 -4.03 18.18
C ILE A 36 -4.50 -4.17 16.87
N LEU A 37 -5.83 -4.03 16.87
CA LEU A 37 -6.64 -4.18 15.66
C LEU A 37 -6.28 -3.13 14.61
N LEU A 38 -6.21 -1.87 15.04
CA LEU A 38 -5.97 -0.75 14.13
C LEU A 38 -4.53 -0.76 13.58
N THR A 39 -3.54 -1.09 14.41
CA THR A 39 -2.15 -1.22 13.94
C THR A 39 -1.95 -2.45 13.06
N ALA A 40 -2.69 -3.54 13.30
CA ALA A 40 -2.65 -4.72 12.45
C ALA A 40 -3.19 -4.46 11.03
N ILE A 41 -4.25 -3.66 10.92
CA ILE A 41 -4.80 -3.21 9.62
C ILE A 41 -3.82 -2.25 8.94
N GLY A 42 -3.26 -1.27 9.66
CA GLY A 42 -2.30 -0.31 9.12
C GLY A 42 -1.04 -0.97 8.56
N GLU A 43 -0.43 -1.86 9.34
CA GLU A 43 0.76 -2.63 8.90
C GLU A 43 0.43 -3.60 7.76
N GLY A 44 -0.75 -4.22 7.79
CA GLY A 44 -1.24 -5.07 6.72
C GLY A 44 -1.37 -4.30 5.41
N LEU A 45 -2.00 -3.13 5.45
CA LEU A 45 -2.15 -2.26 4.28
C LEU A 45 -0.78 -1.76 3.76
N HIS A 46 0.13 -1.37 4.67
CA HIS A 46 1.49 -0.96 4.31
C HIS A 46 2.23 -2.06 3.53
N ARG A 47 2.22 -3.29 4.04
CA ARG A 47 2.85 -4.44 3.38
C ARG A 47 2.18 -4.82 2.08
N PHE A 48 0.86 -4.77 2.02
CA PHE A 48 0.09 -5.04 0.81
C PHE A 48 0.47 -4.07 -0.30
N VAL A 49 0.45 -2.76 -0.02
CA VAL A 49 0.82 -1.74 -1.01
C VAL A 49 2.26 -1.91 -1.48
N LEU A 50 3.22 -2.12 -0.57
CA LEU A 50 4.62 -2.34 -0.94
C LEU A 50 4.79 -3.61 -1.79
N ALA A 51 4.11 -4.71 -1.47
CA ALA A 51 4.16 -5.95 -2.23
C ALA A 51 3.62 -5.75 -3.65
N GLU A 52 2.48 -5.07 -3.79
CA GLU A 52 1.87 -4.77 -5.08
C GLU A 52 2.79 -3.93 -5.98
N PHE A 53 3.40 -2.89 -5.43
CA PHE A 53 4.33 -2.05 -6.21
C PHE A 53 5.61 -2.79 -6.62
N THR A 54 6.15 -3.65 -5.76
CA THR A 54 7.39 -4.39 -6.05
C THR A 54 7.22 -5.48 -7.10
N GLN A 55 5.99 -5.94 -7.37
CA GLN A 55 5.70 -6.92 -8.43
C GLN A 55 6.09 -6.42 -9.83
N PHE A 56 6.05 -5.11 -10.06
CA PHE A 56 6.40 -4.50 -11.34
C PHE A 56 7.90 -4.24 -11.53
N GLY A 57 8.71 -4.50 -10.51
CA GLY A 57 10.13 -4.12 -10.48
C GLY A 57 10.34 -2.76 -9.84
N THR A 58 11.50 -2.54 -9.25
CA THR A 58 11.83 -1.33 -8.49
C THR A 58 12.72 -0.34 -9.27
N ASN A 59 13.14 -0.72 -10.48
CA ASN A 59 14.14 0.02 -11.27
C ASN A 59 13.48 0.77 -12.45
N ILE A 60 12.26 1.26 -12.26
CA ILE A 60 11.54 2.05 -13.26
C ILE A 60 11.62 3.52 -12.87
N ILE A 61 11.88 4.35 -13.86
CA ILE A 61 11.81 5.81 -13.76
C ILE A 61 10.73 6.27 -14.74
N ALA A 62 9.66 6.80 -14.21
CA ALA A 62 8.56 7.36 -14.98
C ALA A 62 8.86 8.80 -15.38
N ILE A 63 8.61 9.14 -16.64
CA ILE A 63 8.79 10.47 -17.20
C ILE A 63 7.46 10.93 -17.77
N GLN A 64 6.91 11.99 -17.20
CA GLN A 64 5.61 12.53 -17.58
C GLN A 64 5.77 13.96 -18.17
N PRO A 65 4.93 14.37 -19.14
CA PRO A 65 4.94 15.73 -19.64
C PRO A 65 4.42 16.70 -18.59
N GLY A 66 5.01 17.87 -18.54
CA GLY A 66 4.65 18.92 -17.59
C GLY A 66 5.50 18.93 -16.33
N LYS A 67 5.56 20.08 -15.68
CA LYS A 67 6.36 20.29 -14.47
C LYS A 67 5.44 20.29 -13.25
N THR A 68 5.65 19.33 -12.34
CA THR A 68 4.85 19.18 -11.12
C THR A 68 5.27 20.15 -10.00
N GLN A 69 6.51 20.67 -10.03
CA GLN A 69 7.01 21.61 -9.02
C GLN A 69 7.26 22.97 -9.65
N THR A 70 6.42 23.92 -9.28
CA THR A 70 6.62 25.33 -9.63
C THR A 70 7.11 26.06 -8.39
N HIS A 71 8.36 26.50 -8.41
CA HIS A 71 8.88 27.40 -7.39
C HIS A 71 8.24 28.79 -7.57
N GLY A 72 7.00 28.95 -7.09
CA GLY A 72 6.34 30.24 -6.91
C GLY A 72 5.83 30.99 -8.15
N ALA A 73 6.06 30.48 -9.37
CA ALA A 73 5.51 31.07 -10.59
C ALA A 73 4.46 30.16 -11.21
N SER A 74 3.27 30.69 -11.47
CA SER A 74 2.21 29.97 -12.17
C SER A 74 2.68 29.63 -13.59
N VAL A 75 2.99 28.36 -13.86
CA VAL A 75 3.51 27.86 -15.16
C VAL A 75 2.49 27.98 -16.30
N GLY A 76 1.24 28.31 -16.00
CA GLY A 76 0.18 28.47 -17.01
C GLY A 76 0.33 29.68 -17.95
N MET A 77 1.26 30.58 -17.71
CA MET A 77 1.35 31.82 -18.50
C MET A 77 2.52 31.93 -19.48
N PHE A 78 3.58 31.13 -19.37
CA PHE A 78 4.78 31.31 -20.22
C PHE A 78 5.51 30.05 -20.68
N GLY A 79 5.00 28.84 -20.48
CA GLY A 79 5.65 27.60 -20.91
C GLY A 79 4.73 26.77 -21.80
N SER A 80 5.02 26.68 -23.09
CA SER A 80 4.46 25.63 -23.93
C SER A 80 5.07 24.29 -23.48
N VAL A 81 4.28 23.45 -22.85
CA VAL A 81 4.68 22.07 -22.56
C VAL A 81 4.79 21.35 -23.89
N ARG A 82 6.02 20.98 -24.28
CA ARG A 82 6.22 20.14 -25.47
C ARG A 82 5.78 18.70 -25.11
N PRO A 83 4.91 18.09 -25.90
CA PRO A 83 4.53 16.70 -25.67
C PRO A 83 5.74 15.77 -25.78
N LEU A 84 5.82 14.77 -24.92
CA LEU A 84 6.81 13.69 -25.06
C LEU A 84 6.55 12.92 -26.34
N SER A 85 7.58 12.72 -27.15
CA SER A 85 7.49 12.04 -28.44
C SER A 85 8.04 10.61 -28.40
N LEU A 86 7.75 9.83 -29.45
CA LEU A 86 8.34 8.50 -29.61
C LEU A 86 9.86 8.59 -29.85
N GLU A 87 10.32 9.67 -30.51
CA GLU A 87 11.73 9.93 -30.73
C GLU A 87 12.45 10.27 -29.42
N ASP A 88 11.76 10.85 -28.41
CA ASP A 88 12.31 11.05 -27.08
C ASP A 88 12.54 9.71 -26.38
N ALA A 89 11.57 8.78 -26.50
CA ALA A 89 11.74 7.42 -25.98
C ALA A 89 12.92 6.69 -26.62
N GLU A 90 13.12 6.83 -27.94
CA GLU A 90 14.28 6.25 -28.62
C GLU A 90 15.60 6.91 -28.20
N ALA A 91 15.62 8.23 -28.01
CA ALA A 91 16.81 8.93 -27.53
C ALA A 91 17.22 8.49 -26.12
N LEU A 92 16.25 8.22 -25.25
CA LEU A 92 16.49 7.76 -23.88
C LEU A 92 17.11 6.35 -23.80
N LYS A 93 16.92 5.49 -24.78
CA LYS A 93 17.61 4.18 -24.86
C LYS A 93 19.14 4.30 -24.91
N ARG A 94 19.66 5.48 -25.29
CA ARG A 94 21.11 5.75 -25.40
C ARG A 94 21.71 6.26 -24.10
N VAL A 95 20.90 6.54 -23.08
CA VAL A 95 21.38 6.95 -21.76
C VAL A 95 22.13 5.77 -21.13
N PRO A 96 23.33 5.96 -20.58
CA PRO A 96 24.06 4.89 -19.92
C PRO A 96 23.23 4.24 -18.80
N GLN A 97 23.37 2.92 -18.68
CA GLN A 97 22.66 2.09 -17.68
C GLN A 97 21.13 1.99 -17.88
N VAL A 98 20.58 2.54 -18.96
CA VAL A 98 19.20 2.26 -19.39
C VAL A 98 19.18 0.93 -20.14
N THR A 99 18.29 0.02 -19.70
CA THR A 99 18.15 -1.34 -20.25
C THR A 99 16.91 -1.49 -21.12
N ALA A 100 15.86 -0.69 -20.87
CA ALA A 100 14.65 -0.65 -21.67
C ALA A 100 13.99 0.73 -21.57
N CYS A 101 13.22 1.09 -22.58
CA CYS A 101 12.45 2.32 -22.60
C CYS A 101 11.08 2.04 -23.24
N VAL A 102 10.03 2.31 -22.47
CA VAL A 102 8.66 1.99 -22.84
C VAL A 102 7.86 3.26 -22.98
N PRO A 103 7.53 3.69 -24.22
CA PRO A 103 6.54 4.73 -24.45
C PRO A 103 5.15 4.21 -24.07
N VAL A 104 4.34 5.01 -23.37
CA VAL A 104 3.01 4.63 -22.90
C VAL A 104 1.97 5.65 -23.33
N VAL A 105 0.90 5.14 -23.93
CA VAL A 105 -0.36 5.84 -24.15
C VAL A 105 -1.48 4.93 -23.67
N GLN A 106 -2.33 5.42 -22.79
CA GLN A 106 -3.44 4.65 -22.24
C GLN A 106 -4.77 5.28 -22.60
N GLY A 107 -5.76 4.44 -22.79
CA GLY A 107 -7.16 4.85 -23.00
C GLY A 107 -8.10 3.67 -22.92
N ASN A 108 -9.38 3.90 -23.17
CA ASN A 108 -10.38 2.85 -23.25
C ASN A 108 -10.89 2.76 -24.68
N ALA A 109 -11.03 1.54 -25.18
CA ALA A 109 -11.57 1.28 -26.50
C ALA A 109 -12.51 0.08 -26.48
N GLU A 110 -13.43 0.08 -27.43
CA GLU A 110 -14.24 -1.10 -27.71
C GLU A 110 -13.45 -2.04 -28.62
N VAL A 111 -13.39 -3.31 -28.22
CA VAL A 111 -12.74 -4.37 -28.97
C VAL A 111 -13.80 -5.31 -29.45
N GLU A 112 -13.84 -5.54 -30.77
CA GLU A 112 -14.82 -6.38 -31.44
C GLU A 112 -14.11 -7.52 -32.16
N TRP A 113 -14.69 -8.69 -32.07
CA TRP A 113 -14.32 -9.85 -32.87
C TRP A 113 -15.56 -10.53 -33.42
N SER A 114 -15.49 -11.05 -34.62
CA SER A 114 -16.57 -11.77 -35.26
C SER A 114 -16.06 -13.04 -35.89
N ALA A 115 -16.63 -14.17 -35.49
CA ALA A 115 -16.36 -15.47 -36.14
C ALA A 115 -17.10 -15.64 -37.47
N GLY A 116 -18.19 -14.87 -37.67
CA GLY A 116 -19.03 -14.95 -38.88
C GLY A 116 -20.28 -14.07 -38.78
N PRO A 117 -21.16 -14.17 -39.83
CA PRO A 117 -22.41 -13.43 -39.78
C PRO A 117 -23.28 -13.86 -38.61
N GLY A 118 -23.59 -12.92 -37.72
CA GLY A 118 -24.43 -13.15 -36.52
C GLY A 118 -23.68 -13.54 -35.25
N ASP A 119 -22.40 -13.85 -35.29
CA ASP A 119 -21.57 -14.10 -34.10
C ASP A 119 -20.50 -13.00 -33.95
N SER A 120 -20.93 -11.87 -33.43
CA SER A 120 -20.06 -10.74 -33.08
C SER A 120 -20.05 -10.56 -31.58
N ARG A 121 -18.85 -10.54 -31.02
CA ARG A 121 -18.61 -10.26 -29.59
C ARG A 121 -17.87 -8.97 -29.46
N SER A 122 -18.31 -8.11 -28.55
CA SER A 122 -17.63 -6.85 -28.24
C SER A 122 -17.42 -6.68 -26.74
N ARG A 123 -16.37 -5.97 -26.41
CA ARG A 123 -16.02 -5.65 -25.02
C ARG A 123 -15.31 -4.32 -24.95
N ARG A 124 -15.68 -3.49 -24.00
CA ARG A 124 -14.93 -2.27 -23.67
C ARG A 124 -13.83 -2.62 -22.68
N VAL A 125 -12.60 -2.35 -23.07
CA VAL A 125 -11.39 -2.72 -22.33
C VAL A 125 -10.47 -1.53 -22.14
N THR A 126 -9.53 -1.65 -21.20
CA THR A 126 -8.39 -0.74 -21.13
C THR A 126 -7.41 -1.06 -22.24
N LEU A 127 -6.99 -0.05 -22.97
CA LEU A 127 -6.01 -0.17 -24.04
C LEU A 127 -4.70 0.46 -23.62
N TYR A 128 -3.63 -0.34 -23.68
CA TYR A 128 -2.26 0.12 -23.51
C TYR A 128 -1.55 0.13 -24.87
N ALA A 129 -1.24 1.32 -25.35
CA ALA A 129 -0.41 1.48 -26.53
C ALA A 129 1.03 1.70 -26.07
N VAL A 130 1.89 0.71 -26.33
CA VAL A 130 3.20 0.60 -25.67
C VAL A 130 4.30 0.16 -26.64
N GLY A 131 5.54 0.24 -26.18
CA GLY A 131 6.69 -0.31 -26.89
C GLY A 131 6.89 -1.82 -26.68
N PRO A 132 7.78 -2.46 -27.47
CA PRO A 132 8.05 -3.90 -27.41
C PRO A 132 8.67 -4.36 -26.07
N ASP A 133 9.33 -3.47 -25.36
CA ASP A 133 10.02 -3.78 -24.09
C ASP A 133 9.05 -3.82 -22.88
N PHE A 134 7.77 -3.55 -23.06
CA PHE A 134 6.76 -3.48 -21.98
C PHE A 134 6.73 -4.76 -21.11
N PRO A 135 6.69 -6.00 -21.65
CA PRO A 135 6.67 -7.19 -20.81
C PRO A 135 7.93 -7.33 -19.94
N ARG A 136 9.08 -6.94 -20.48
CA ARG A 136 10.35 -6.95 -19.75
C ARG A 136 10.37 -5.92 -18.63
N ALA A 137 9.87 -4.71 -18.91
CA ALA A 137 9.81 -3.61 -17.95
C ALA A 137 8.92 -3.96 -16.75
N PHE A 138 7.75 -4.53 -17.02
CA PHE A 138 6.72 -4.80 -16.02
C PHE A 138 6.67 -6.27 -15.55
N ARG A 139 7.71 -7.06 -15.87
CA ARG A 139 7.82 -8.49 -15.51
C ARG A 139 6.56 -9.29 -15.84
N MET A 140 6.03 -9.07 -17.04
CA MET A 140 4.87 -9.77 -17.54
C MET A 140 5.29 -10.84 -18.56
N ALA A 141 4.60 -11.99 -18.56
CA ALA A 141 4.87 -13.08 -19.47
C ALA A 141 3.83 -13.14 -20.59
N VAL A 142 4.23 -13.67 -21.76
CA VAL A 142 3.33 -13.99 -22.86
C VAL A 142 2.98 -15.48 -22.77
N ALA A 143 1.68 -15.80 -22.72
CA ALA A 143 1.19 -17.18 -22.66
C ALA A 143 1.12 -17.84 -24.03
N LEU A 144 0.72 -17.09 -25.07
CA LEU A 144 0.56 -17.60 -26.44
C LEU A 144 1.15 -16.60 -27.45
N GLY A 145 1.86 -17.10 -28.45
CA GLY A 145 2.43 -16.25 -29.49
C GLY A 145 3.62 -15.43 -29.05
N SER A 146 3.66 -14.16 -29.44
CA SER A 146 4.71 -13.21 -29.07
C SER A 146 4.11 -11.86 -28.69
N PHE A 147 4.86 -11.05 -27.93
CA PHE A 147 4.49 -9.66 -27.73
C PHE A 147 4.70 -8.82 -28.99
N LEU A 148 4.37 -7.55 -28.92
CA LEU A 148 4.56 -6.60 -30.03
C LEU A 148 6.01 -6.62 -30.47
N PRO A 149 6.29 -6.84 -31.78
CA PRO A 149 7.65 -6.81 -32.28
C PRO A 149 8.19 -5.37 -32.31
N PRO A 150 9.52 -5.19 -32.37
CA PRO A 150 10.10 -3.89 -32.68
C PRO A 150 9.56 -3.39 -34.01
N ASP A 151 9.10 -2.15 -34.03
CA ASP A 151 8.44 -1.59 -35.20
C ASP A 151 9.04 -0.24 -35.60
N ASP A 152 8.86 0.15 -36.86
CA ASP A 152 9.20 1.50 -37.30
C ASP A 152 8.20 2.48 -36.65
N LEU A 153 8.72 3.51 -36.02
CA LEU A 153 7.92 4.55 -35.38
C LEU A 153 7.01 5.29 -36.36
N ASN A 154 7.44 5.39 -37.64
CA ASN A 154 6.73 6.11 -38.68
C ASN A 154 5.74 5.22 -39.48
N ALA A 155 5.85 3.90 -39.34
CA ALA A 155 5.02 2.92 -40.08
C ALA A 155 4.62 1.75 -39.16
N PRO A 156 3.91 2.01 -38.03
CA PRO A 156 3.57 0.98 -37.07
C PRO A 156 2.59 -0.03 -37.64
N ARG A 157 2.92 -1.31 -37.50
CA ARG A 157 2.02 -2.40 -37.91
C ARG A 157 0.80 -2.50 -37.00
N ALA A 158 -0.35 -2.84 -37.57
CA ALA A 158 -1.59 -2.99 -36.81
C ALA A 158 -1.63 -4.37 -36.13
N PHE A 159 -0.80 -4.54 -35.10
CA PHE A 159 -0.75 -5.73 -34.25
C PHE A 159 -1.39 -5.47 -32.89
N ALA A 160 -1.98 -6.51 -32.31
CA ALA A 160 -2.54 -6.47 -30.99
C ALA A 160 -2.12 -7.70 -30.19
N VAL A 161 -1.91 -7.52 -28.89
CA VAL A 161 -1.74 -8.59 -27.90
C VAL A 161 -2.87 -8.47 -26.90
N LEU A 162 -3.52 -9.60 -26.59
CA LEU A 162 -4.70 -9.64 -25.72
C LEU A 162 -4.30 -9.98 -24.30
N GLY A 163 -4.96 -9.39 -23.32
CA GLY A 163 -4.97 -9.90 -21.96
C GLY A 163 -5.75 -11.21 -21.84
N ALA A 164 -5.48 -11.98 -20.80
CA ALA A 164 -6.05 -13.30 -20.61
C ALA A 164 -7.59 -13.30 -20.58
N LYS A 165 -8.20 -12.34 -19.90
CA LYS A 165 -9.64 -12.20 -19.78
C LYS A 165 -10.29 -11.75 -21.09
N VAL A 166 -9.67 -10.80 -21.80
CA VAL A 166 -10.13 -10.37 -23.13
C VAL A 166 -10.14 -11.55 -24.12
N ARG A 167 -9.09 -12.37 -24.11
CA ARG A 167 -9.03 -13.58 -24.90
C ARG A 167 -10.18 -14.53 -24.57
N GLN A 168 -10.41 -14.79 -23.30
CA GLN A 168 -11.46 -15.70 -22.85
C GLN A 168 -12.88 -15.23 -23.25
N GLU A 169 -13.16 -13.94 -23.07
CA GLU A 169 -14.47 -13.35 -23.32
C GLU A 169 -14.78 -13.23 -24.83
N LEU A 170 -13.80 -12.89 -25.65
CA LEU A 170 -14.00 -12.71 -27.08
C LEU A 170 -13.91 -14.04 -27.85
N PHE A 171 -12.93 -14.88 -27.55
CA PHE A 171 -12.61 -16.07 -28.33
C PHE A 171 -13.07 -17.38 -27.67
N GLY A 172 -13.29 -17.38 -26.33
CA GLY A 172 -13.60 -18.61 -25.62
C GLY A 172 -12.50 -19.65 -25.76
N GLU A 173 -12.80 -20.80 -26.37
CA GLU A 173 -11.83 -21.89 -26.63
C GLU A 173 -11.07 -21.72 -27.96
N GLU A 174 -11.48 -20.80 -28.83
CA GLU A 174 -10.83 -20.61 -30.12
C GLU A 174 -9.48 -19.94 -29.99
N SER A 175 -8.56 -20.25 -30.90
CA SER A 175 -7.25 -19.62 -30.96
C SER A 175 -7.35 -18.19 -31.52
N PRO A 176 -6.93 -17.18 -30.76
CA PRO A 176 -6.96 -15.80 -31.23
C PRO A 176 -5.79 -15.47 -32.18
N LEU A 177 -4.75 -16.30 -32.20
CA LEU A 177 -3.52 -16.02 -32.97
C LEU A 177 -3.79 -15.92 -34.49
N GLY A 178 -3.32 -14.82 -35.07
CA GLY A 178 -3.52 -14.52 -36.47
C GLY A 178 -4.89 -13.97 -36.85
N GLN A 179 -5.88 -14.05 -35.93
CA GLN A 179 -7.21 -13.49 -36.15
C GLN A 179 -7.19 -11.96 -36.22
N ARG A 180 -8.22 -11.41 -36.84
CA ARG A 180 -8.39 -9.96 -36.92
C ARG A 180 -9.47 -9.50 -35.99
N ILE A 181 -9.15 -8.50 -35.17
CA ILE A 181 -10.07 -7.80 -34.27
C ILE A 181 -10.21 -6.34 -34.71
N ARG A 182 -11.28 -5.68 -34.27
CA ARG A 182 -11.40 -4.23 -34.36
C ARG A 182 -11.18 -3.63 -32.98
N VAL A 183 -10.33 -2.64 -32.89
CA VAL A 183 -10.07 -1.87 -31.66
C VAL A 183 -10.35 -0.41 -31.98
N GLY A 184 -11.37 0.17 -31.33
CA GLY A 184 -11.79 1.52 -31.64
C GLY A 184 -12.13 1.76 -33.12
N GLY A 185 -12.73 0.75 -33.79
CA GLY A 185 -13.06 0.80 -35.23
C GLY A 185 -11.93 0.44 -36.19
N GLN A 186 -10.67 0.42 -35.75
CA GLN A 186 -9.50 0.07 -36.56
C GLN A 186 -9.21 -1.44 -36.50
N ARG A 187 -8.72 -2.01 -37.59
CA ARG A 187 -8.40 -3.45 -37.69
C ARG A 187 -7.00 -3.74 -37.20
N TYR A 188 -6.87 -4.72 -36.30
CA TYR A 188 -5.61 -5.23 -35.78
C TYR A 188 -5.53 -6.74 -35.96
N ARG A 189 -4.31 -7.26 -36.15
CA ARG A 189 -4.04 -8.70 -36.15
C ARG A 189 -3.52 -9.12 -34.78
N VAL A 190 -4.14 -10.12 -34.16
CA VAL A 190 -3.69 -10.68 -32.90
C VAL A 190 -2.40 -11.48 -33.11
N VAL A 191 -1.34 -11.12 -32.37
CA VAL A 191 -0.02 -11.78 -32.46
C VAL A 191 0.34 -12.51 -31.15
N GLY A 192 -0.34 -12.23 -30.07
CA GLY A 192 -0.09 -12.91 -28.80
C GLY A 192 -1.19 -12.72 -27.77
N VAL A 193 -1.06 -13.46 -26.68
CA VAL A 193 -1.92 -13.37 -25.48
C VAL A 193 -1.00 -13.33 -24.27
N MET A 194 -1.25 -12.39 -23.37
CA MET A 194 -0.53 -12.29 -22.10
C MET A 194 -0.93 -13.42 -21.14
N ALA A 195 0.01 -13.84 -20.33
CA ALA A 195 -0.30 -14.71 -19.20
C ALA A 195 -1.18 -13.96 -18.18
N ALA A 196 -2.08 -14.68 -17.52
CA ALA A 196 -2.92 -14.12 -16.49
C ALA A 196 -2.06 -13.58 -15.34
N LYS A 197 -2.29 -12.33 -14.94
CA LYS A 197 -1.62 -11.66 -13.82
C LYS A 197 -2.61 -11.22 -12.75
N GLY A 198 -3.90 -11.14 -13.09
CA GLY A 198 -4.95 -10.74 -12.19
C GLY A 198 -5.09 -9.24 -12.03
N GLN A 199 -5.66 -8.83 -10.89
CA GLN A 199 -5.83 -7.42 -10.53
C GLN A 199 -4.65 -6.94 -9.69
N VAL A 200 -4.15 -5.76 -10.01
CA VAL A 200 -3.10 -5.08 -9.25
C VAL A 200 -3.59 -3.67 -8.90
N LEU A 201 -3.63 -3.34 -7.61
CA LEU A 201 -4.14 -2.07 -7.11
C LEU A 201 -5.54 -1.69 -7.67
N GLY A 202 -6.39 -2.69 -7.92
CA GLY A 202 -7.74 -2.47 -8.47
C GLY A 202 -7.80 -2.35 -9.99
N PHE A 203 -6.67 -2.38 -10.70
CA PHE A 203 -6.61 -2.44 -12.16
C PHE A 203 -6.56 -3.89 -12.62
N ASP A 204 -7.51 -4.30 -13.45
CA ASP A 204 -7.56 -5.63 -14.05
C ASP A 204 -6.61 -5.67 -15.27
N LEU A 205 -5.41 -6.22 -15.06
CA LEU A 205 -4.39 -6.34 -16.13
C LEU A 205 -4.75 -7.41 -17.15
N ASP A 206 -5.65 -8.31 -16.82
CA ASP A 206 -6.13 -9.35 -17.73
C ASP A 206 -7.22 -8.83 -18.67
N ASP A 207 -7.89 -7.72 -18.30
CA ASP A 207 -8.92 -7.06 -19.13
C ASP A 207 -8.34 -5.90 -19.94
N THR A 208 -7.22 -6.17 -20.60
CA THR A 208 -6.45 -5.18 -21.34
C THR A 208 -6.12 -5.66 -22.76
N VAL A 209 -5.88 -4.71 -23.68
CA VAL A 209 -5.33 -4.98 -25.00
C VAL A 209 -4.11 -4.09 -25.22
N TYR A 210 -3.06 -4.66 -25.78
CA TYR A 210 -1.80 -3.97 -26.05
C TYR A 210 -1.65 -3.77 -27.56
N ILE A 211 -1.33 -2.53 -27.98
CA ILE A 211 -1.06 -2.16 -29.37
C ILE A 211 0.24 -1.33 -29.45
N PRO A 212 0.85 -1.13 -30.62
CA PRO A 212 2.00 -0.24 -30.75
C PRO A 212 1.69 1.20 -30.34
N ALA A 213 2.63 1.86 -29.62
CA ALA A 213 2.45 3.21 -29.07
C ALA A 213 2.04 4.24 -30.15
N ALA A 214 2.66 4.18 -31.36
CA ALA A 214 2.30 5.07 -32.46
C ALA A 214 0.84 4.90 -32.91
N ARG A 215 0.31 3.66 -32.91
CA ARG A 215 -1.11 3.42 -33.19
C ARG A 215 -2.03 3.96 -32.12
N GLY A 216 -1.58 3.95 -30.86
CA GLY A 216 -2.34 4.55 -29.77
C GLY A 216 -2.43 6.07 -29.89
N LEU A 217 -1.35 6.74 -30.29
CA LEU A 217 -1.38 8.18 -30.56
C LEU A 217 -2.40 8.52 -31.65
N GLU A 218 -2.42 7.76 -32.75
CA GLU A 218 -3.40 7.90 -33.83
C GLU A 218 -4.83 7.63 -33.33
N LEU A 219 -5.06 6.52 -32.65
CA LEU A 219 -6.38 6.08 -32.20
C LEU A 219 -7.03 7.05 -31.24
N PHE A 220 -6.24 7.60 -30.30
CA PHE A 220 -6.71 8.55 -29.30
C PHE A 220 -6.55 10.02 -29.70
N ASN A 221 -6.08 10.27 -30.92
CA ASN A 221 -5.80 11.64 -31.43
C ASN A 221 -4.96 12.46 -30.45
N ARG A 222 -3.86 11.88 -29.95
CA ARG A 222 -2.95 12.53 -29.01
C ARG A 222 -1.70 13.05 -29.71
N ALA A 223 -1.29 14.25 -29.31
CA ALA A 223 -0.07 14.87 -29.85
C ALA A 223 1.22 14.28 -29.25
N GLY A 224 1.14 13.55 -28.12
CA GLY A 224 2.30 12.97 -27.48
C GLY A 224 1.96 11.87 -26.49
N LEU A 225 3.02 11.25 -25.98
CA LEU A 225 2.96 10.19 -24.98
C LEU A 225 2.43 10.72 -23.66
N MET A 226 1.76 9.85 -22.93
CA MET A 226 1.33 10.14 -21.55
C MET A 226 2.48 9.98 -20.58
N GLU A 227 3.34 8.99 -20.86
CA GLU A 227 4.46 8.62 -20.00
C GLU A 227 5.52 7.90 -20.82
N ILE A 228 6.77 8.00 -20.38
CA ILE A 228 7.86 7.15 -20.84
C ILE A 228 8.46 6.47 -19.62
N ASP A 229 8.36 5.13 -19.56
CA ASP A 229 8.95 4.35 -18.49
C ASP A 229 10.34 3.89 -18.90
N VAL A 230 11.34 4.32 -18.14
CA VAL A 230 12.73 3.94 -18.35
C VAL A 230 13.13 2.91 -17.30
N VAL A 231 13.56 1.75 -17.75
CA VAL A 231 14.12 0.70 -16.89
C VAL A 231 15.63 0.83 -16.88
N HIS A 232 16.21 0.92 -15.69
CA HIS A 232 17.65 0.98 -15.55
C HIS A 232 18.23 -0.31 -14.94
N ASP A 233 19.54 -0.45 -15.02
CA ASP A 233 20.25 -1.54 -14.38
C ASP A 233 20.03 -1.47 -12.85
N PRO A 234 19.70 -2.59 -12.18
CA PRO A 234 19.56 -2.64 -10.72
C PRO A 234 20.78 -2.17 -9.93
N GLU A 235 21.99 -2.32 -10.50
CA GLU A 235 23.24 -1.89 -9.88
C GLU A 235 23.55 -0.41 -10.12
N ALA A 236 22.78 0.25 -11.01
CA ALA A 236 22.94 1.66 -11.30
C ALA A 236 22.41 2.53 -10.16
N ARG A 237 23.08 3.66 -9.92
CA ARG A 237 22.55 4.70 -9.03
C ARG A 237 21.40 5.43 -9.74
N PRO A 238 20.15 5.42 -9.20
CA PRO A 238 19.02 6.07 -9.84
C PRO A 238 19.28 7.55 -10.16
N GLU A 239 20.01 8.26 -9.30
CA GLU A 239 20.32 9.68 -9.48
C GLU A 239 21.18 9.94 -10.73
N SER A 240 22.11 9.03 -11.04
CA SER A 240 22.96 9.16 -12.24
C SER A 240 22.16 8.96 -13.53
N VAL A 241 21.20 8.01 -13.51
CA VAL A 241 20.32 7.77 -14.64
C VAL A 241 19.34 8.94 -14.82
N VAL A 242 18.77 9.45 -13.73
CA VAL A 242 17.91 10.65 -13.74
C VAL A 242 18.66 11.86 -14.31
N ALA A 243 19.91 12.06 -13.93
CA ALA A 243 20.74 13.15 -14.48
C ALA A 243 20.95 12.99 -16.00
N GLY A 244 21.22 11.76 -16.47
CA GLY A 244 21.37 11.46 -17.89
C GLY A 244 20.06 11.68 -18.67
N ILE A 245 18.93 11.21 -18.14
CA ILE A 245 17.61 11.44 -18.72
C ILE A 245 17.32 12.94 -18.84
N ARG A 246 17.53 13.69 -17.75
CA ARG A 246 17.35 15.15 -17.72
C ARG A 246 18.18 15.85 -18.76
N GLN A 247 19.45 15.49 -18.89
CA GLN A 247 20.36 16.08 -19.87
C GLN A 247 19.87 15.84 -21.31
N VAL A 248 19.47 14.61 -21.65
CA VAL A 248 19.00 14.25 -22.99
C VAL A 248 17.71 14.99 -23.33
N LEU A 249 16.72 14.96 -22.43
CA LEU A 249 15.42 15.58 -22.69
C LEU A 249 15.53 17.12 -22.72
N THR A 250 16.29 17.74 -21.79
CA THR A 250 16.49 19.18 -21.80
C THR A 250 17.19 19.65 -23.08
N ALA A 251 18.18 18.89 -23.59
CA ALA A 251 18.81 19.20 -24.86
C ALA A 251 17.85 19.11 -26.07
N ARG A 252 16.85 18.21 -26.02
CA ARG A 252 15.87 18.03 -27.08
C ARG A 252 14.69 19.02 -26.99
N HIS A 253 14.23 19.33 -25.79
CA HIS A 253 13.08 20.20 -25.55
C HIS A 253 13.48 21.68 -25.42
N GLY A 254 14.75 21.97 -25.11
CA GLY A 254 15.25 23.33 -24.86
C GLY A 254 14.98 23.84 -23.44
N SER A 255 14.11 23.17 -22.70
CA SER A 255 13.76 23.46 -21.30
C SER A 255 13.37 22.19 -20.57
N GLU A 256 13.36 22.22 -19.23
CA GLU A 256 12.83 21.14 -18.42
C GLU A 256 11.32 21.30 -18.25
N ASP A 257 10.58 20.78 -19.21
CA ASP A 257 9.10 20.81 -19.28
C ASP A 257 8.46 19.43 -19.03
N PHE A 258 9.18 18.57 -18.34
CA PHE A 258 8.81 17.21 -17.96
C PHE A 258 9.12 16.97 -16.48
N THR A 259 8.47 15.94 -15.92
CA THR A 259 8.72 15.46 -14.56
C THR A 259 9.33 14.07 -14.62
N ILE A 260 10.43 13.86 -13.89
CA ILE A 260 11.11 12.57 -13.76
C ILE A 260 10.85 12.07 -12.34
N THR A 261 10.20 10.92 -12.22
CA THR A 261 9.84 10.33 -10.92
C THR A 261 10.35 8.89 -10.85
N PRO A 262 11.44 8.64 -10.11
CA PRO A 262 11.85 7.27 -9.81
C PRO A 262 10.77 6.54 -9.01
N GLN A 263 10.50 5.29 -9.36
CA GLN A 263 9.50 4.47 -8.66
C GLN A 263 9.82 4.33 -7.17
N GLN A 264 11.10 4.25 -6.82
CA GLN A 264 11.53 4.21 -5.43
C GLN A 264 11.05 5.45 -4.65
N GLN A 265 11.13 6.64 -5.24
CA GLN A 265 10.63 7.88 -4.63
C GLN A 265 9.11 7.84 -4.44
N GLN A 266 8.36 7.27 -5.39
CA GLN A 266 6.91 7.08 -5.23
C GLN A 266 6.60 6.15 -4.05
N LEU A 267 7.36 5.05 -3.92
CA LEU A 267 7.22 4.12 -2.79
C LEU A 267 7.53 4.78 -1.45
N GLU A 268 8.58 5.62 -1.38
CA GLU A 268 8.92 6.36 -0.16
C GLU A 268 7.83 7.35 0.26
N VAL A 269 7.26 8.08 -0.69
CA VAL A 269 6.13 9.00 -0.43
C VAL A 269 4.91 8.22 0.05
N MET A 270 4.56 7.11 -0.63
CA MET A 270 3.44 6.28 -0.24
C MET A 270 3.64 5.66 1.14
N SER A 271 4.84 5.14 1.42
CA SER A 271 5.21 4.63 2.74
C SER A 271 5.04 5.70 3.81
N SER A 272 5.55 6.92 3.58
CA SER A 272 5.40 8.04 4.52
C SER A 272 3.93 8.39 4.80
N VAL A 273 3.07 8.36 3.78
CA VAL A 273 1.62 8.59 3.96
C VAL A 273 1.00 7.48 4.80
N LEU A 274 1.34 6.22 4.52
CA LEU A 274 0.84 5.08 5.28
C LEU A 274 1.35 5.08 6.73
N ASP A 275 2.60 5.50 6.96
CA ASP A 275 3.17 5.67 8.30
C ASP A 275 2.42 6.73 9.11
N VAL A 276 2.11 7.88 8.50
CA VAL A 276 1.32 8.95 9.13
C VAL A 276 -0.09 8.46 9.46
N LEU A 277 -0.73 7.73 8.55
CA LEU A 277 -2.05 7.14 8.80
C LEU A 277 -2.01 6.11 9.93
N THR A 278 -1.02 5.22 9.93
CA THR A 278 -0.84 4.21 10.99
C THR A 278 -0.57 4.87 12.34
N PHE A 279 0.25 5.93 12.35
CA PHE A 279 0.49 6.73 13.57
C PHE A 279 -0.79 7.40 14.08
N ALA A 280 -1.57 8.04 13.20
CA ALA A 280 -2.83 8.70 13.59
C ALA A 280 -3.83 7.71 14.19
N VAL A 281 -3.95 6.54 13.58
CA VAL A 281 -4.81 5.45 14.04
C VAL A 281 -4.29 4.88 15.37
N GLY A 282 -2.98 4.71 15.53
CA GLY A 282 -2.34 4.31 16.78
C GLY A 282 -2.57 5.33 17.90
N ALA A 283 -2.53 6.63 17.59
CA ALA A 283 -2.81 7.70 18.54
C ALA A 283 -4.27 7.65 19.05
N LEU A 284 -5.24 7.33 18.18
CA LEU A 284 -6.64 7.13 18.60
C LEU A 284 -6.77 5.95 19.58
N GLY A 285 -6.05 4.84 19.32
CA GLY A 285 -5.97 3.73 20.27
C GLY A 285 -5.31 4.13 21.58
N GLY A 286 -4.26 4.97 21.54
CA GLY A 286 -3.60 5.54 22.71
C GLY A 286 -4.53 6.40 23.57
N ILE A 287 -5.40 7.18 22.95
CA ILE A 287 -6.45 7.95 23.68
C ILE A 287 -7.38 7.00 24.44
N SER A 288 -7.78 5.89 23.82
CA SER A 288 -8.62 4.87 24.49
C SER A 288 -7.92 4.26 25.71
N LEU A 289 -6.60 4.02 25.62
CA LEU A 289 -5.78 3.57 26.75
C LEU A 289 -5.70 4.61 27.87
N LEU A 290 -5.56 5.89 27.54
CA LEU A 290 -5.57 6.98 28.53
C LEU A 290 -6.92 7.04 29.27
N VAL A 291 -8.04 6.89 28.56
CA VAL A 291 -9.37 6.82 29.18
C VAL A 291 -9.48 5.63 30.16
N GLY A 292 -8.95 4.47 29.76
CA GLY A 292 -8.84 3.31 30.65
C GLY A 292 -7.99 3.59 31.90
N GLY A 293 -6.86 4.30 31.71
CA GLY A 293 -5.99 4.74 32.82
C GLY A 293 -6.69 5.69 33.82
N VAL A 294 -7.45 6.65 33.30
CA VAL A 294 -8.28 7.51 34.15
C VAL A 294 -9.29 6.69 34.97
N GLY A 295 -9.85 5.63 34.38
CA GLY A 295 -10.71 4.68 35.06
C GLY A 295 -9.99 3.96 36.24
N ILE A 296 -8.73 3.51 36.01
CA ILE A 296 -7.92 2.92 37.09
C ILE A 296 -7.63 3.95 38.17
N LEU A 297 -7.20 5.18 37.80
CA LEU A 297 -6.91 6.26 38.76
C LEU A 297 -8.12 6.54 39.66
N ALA A 298 -9.31 6.69 39.07
CA ALA A 298 -10.54 6.90 39.85
C ALA A 298 -10.82 5.72 40.79
N LEU A 299 -10.65 4.49 40.31
CA LEU A 299 -10.85 3.29 41.11
C LEU A 299 -9.84 3.19 42.25
N MET A 300 -8.57 3.46 41.99
CA MET A 300 -7.52 3.41 43.02
C MET A 300 -7.72 4.51 44.08
N THR A 301 -8.13 5.72 43.69
CA THR A 301 -8.47 6.80 44.61
C THR A 301 -9.59 6.39 45.58
N ILE A 302 -10.65 5.75 45.05
CA ILE A 302 -11.74 5.22 45.86
C ILE A 302 -11.25 4.09 46.78
N THR A 303 -10.43 3.17 46.26
CA THR A 303 -9.91 2.03 47.03
C THR A 303 -9.06 2.49 48.20
N VAL A 304 -8.16 3.46 47.98
CA VAL A 304 -7.32 4.04 49.04
C VAL A 304 -8.19 4.71 50.12
N THR A 305 -9.23 5.46 49.74
CA THR A 305 -10.13 6.12 50.71
C THR A 305 -10.98 5.13 51.52
N GLU A 306 -11.43 4.04 50.90
CA GLU A 306 -12.18 2.96 51.57
C GLU A 306 -11.30 2.14 52.54
N ARG A 307 -9.99 1.96 52.20
CA ARG A 307 -9.05 1.17 53.01
C ARG A 307 -8.19 2.00 53.97
N THR A 308 -8.59 3.21 54.31
CA THR A 308 -7.82 4.09 55.23
C THR A 308 -7.57 3.45 56.61
N ALA A 309 -8.52 2.67 57.16
CA ALA A 309 -8.34 1.95 58.42
C ALA A 309 -7.28 0.82 58.29
N GLU A 310 -7.25 0.09 57.19
CA GLU A 310 -6.25 -0.96 56.92
C GLU A 310 -4.86 -0.34 56.75
N ILE A 311 -4.75 0.78 56.03
CA ILE A 311 -3.52 1.55 55.84
C ILE A 311 -3.00 2.04 57.20
N GLY A 312 -3.90 2.54 58.09
CA GLY A 312 -3.56 2.96 59.43
C GLY A 312 -3.05 1.81 60.30
N LEU A 313 -3.65 0.62 60.17
CA LEU A 313 -3.20 -0.60 60.84
C LEU A 313 -1.81 -1.05 60.41
N LEU A 314 -1.56 -1.06 59.05
CA LEU A 314 -0.25 -1.41 58.47
C LEU A 314 0.83 -0.43 58.96
N ASN A 315 0.52 0.86 59.03
CA ASN A 315 1.42 1.89 59.56
C ASN A 315 1.71 1.67 61.06
N ALA A 316 0.70 1.32 61.86
CA ALA A 316 0.85 0.99 63.26
C ALA A 316 1.69 -0.25 63.52
N LEU A 317 1.67 -1.23 62.58
CA LEU A 317 2.51 -2.44 62.60
C LEU A 317 3.93 -2.18 62.07
N GLY A 318 4.29 -0.93 61.70
CA GLY A 318 5.62 -0.54 61.29
C GLY A 318 5.90 -0.67 59.78
N ALA A 319 4.86 -0.79 58.93
CA ALA A 319 5.05 -0.75 57.50
C ALA A 319 5.44 0.65 57.05
N GLY A 320 6.53 0.77 56.30
CA GLY A 320 6.99 2.05 55.73
C GLY A 320 6.10 2.51 54.57
N HIS A 321 6.02 3.85 54.34
CA HIS A 321 5.23 4.45 53.25
C HIS A 321 5.53 3.83 51.87
N GLY A 322 6.81 3.52 51.56
CA GLY A 322 7.19 2.88 50.32
C GLY A 322 6.65 1.46 50.14
N GLN A 323 6.44 0.71 51.23
CA GLN A 323 5.86 -0.64 51.19
C GLN A 323 4.36 -0.57 50.93
N ILE A 324 3.67 0.39 51.55
CA ILE A 324 2.23 0.64 51.31
C ILE A 324 2.00 1.11 49.88
N MET A 325 2.81 2.06 49.43
CA MET A 325 2.75 2.51 48.00
C MET A 325 3.01 1.37 47.01
N ALA A 326 4.02 0.53 47.25
CA ALA A 326 4.31 -0.60 46.39
C ALA A 326 3.16 -1.63 46.33
N LEU A 327 2.35 -1.76 47.38
CA LEU A 327 1.17 -2.62 47.40
C LEU A 327 0.11 -2.10 46.42
N PHE A 328 -0.24 -0.81 46.48
CA PHE A 328 -1.25 -0.21 45.62
C PHE A 328 -0.76 -0.11 44.15
N LEU A 329 0.54 0.21 43.92
CA LEU A 329 1.14 0.17 42.59
C LEU A 329 1.14 -1.25 42.03
N GLY A 330 1.35 -2.27 42.86
CA GLY A 330 1.25 -3.68 42.44
C GLY A 330 -0.17 -4.08 42.04
N GLU A 331 -1.18 -3.56 42.77
CA GLU A 331 -2.59 -3.79 42.45
C GLU A 331 -3.00 -3.13 41.15
N SER A 332 -2.64 -1.85 40.90
CA SER A 332 -2.92 -1.14 39.66
C SER A 332 -2.17 -1.75 38.46
N ALA A 333 -0.90 -2.12 38.64
CA ALA A 333 -0.14 -2.81 37.61
C ALA A 333 -0.72 -4.21 37.25
N GLY A 334 -1.22 -4.92 38.28
CA GLY A 334 -1.91 -6.20 38.09
C GLY A 334 -3.21 -6.05 37.28
N LEU A 335 -4.02 -5.01 37.59
CA LEU A 335 -5.22 -4.69 36.81
C LEU A 335 -4.89 -4.33 35.36
N ALA A 336 -3.83 -3.54 35.14
CA ALA A 336 -3.38 -3.16 33.82
C ALA A 336 -2.88 -4.36 33.01
N ALA A 337 -2.10 -5.25 33.63
CA ALA A 337 -1.61 -6.47 33.01
C ALA A 337 -2.74 -7.44 32.62
N LEU A 338 -3.72 -7.61 33.51
CA LEU A 338 -4.91 -8.42 33.21
C LEU A 338 -5.76 -7.81 32.10
N GLY A 339 -6.00 -6.50 32.18
CA GLY A 339 -6.70 -5.76 31.13
C GLY A 339 -5.97 -5.86 29.79
N GLY A 340 -4.64 -5.68 29.80
CA GLY A 340 -3.78 -5.82 28.63
C GLY A 340 -3.85 -7.22 28.02
N ALA A 341 -3.69 -8.28 28.82
CA ALA A 341 -3.77 -9.68 28.35
C ALA A 341 -5.14 -10.03 27.76
N VAL A 342 -6.24 -9.55 28.39
CA VAL A 342 -7.59 -9.72 27.86
C VAL A 342 -7.74 -8.90 26.55
N GLY A 343 -7.25 -7.65 26.53
CA GLY A 343 -7.26 -6.79 25.35
C GLY A 343 -6.46 -7.38 24.18
N LEU A 344 -5.28 -7.95 24.47
CA LEU A 344 -4.48 -8.68 23.50
C LEU A 344 -5.27 -9.87 22.91
N SER A 345 -5.87 -10.69 23.76
CA SER A 345 -6.66 -11.84 23.32
C SER A 345 -7.86 -11.43 22.44
N LEU A 346 -8.58 -10.38 22.85
CA LEU A 346 -9.70 -9.82 22.10
C LEU A 346 -9.23 -9.18 20.78
N GLY A 347 -8.15 -8.41 20.80
CA GLY A 347 -7.57 -7.79 19.59
C GLY A 347 -7.13 -8.83 18.58
N LEU A 348 -6.46 -9.89 19.00
CA LEU A 348 -6.08 -11.01 18.16
C LEU A 348 -7.29 -11.75 17.60
N ALA A 349 -8.29 -12.04 18.44
CA ALA A 349 -9.52 -12.71 18.02
C ALA A 349 -10.29 -11.88 16.98
N LEU A 350 -10.41 -10.56 17.20
CA LEU A 350 -11.06 -9.65 16.25
C LEU A 350 -10.27 -9.54 14.94
N ALA A 351 -8.94 -9.47 14.99
CA ALA A 351 -8.08 -9.44 13.81
C ALA A 351 -8.23 -10.73 12.98
N GLN A 352 -8.27 -11.89 13.62
CA GLN A 352 -8.51 -13.17 12.96
C GLN A 352 -9.92 -13.28 12.40
N LEU A 353 -10.93 -12.84 13.14
CA LEU A 353 -12.31 -12.82 12.68
C LEU A 353 -12.46 -11.92 11.44
N LEU A 354 -11.83 -10.75 11.45
CA LEU A 354 -11.86 -9.83 10.33
C LEU A 354 -11.21 -10.44 9.08
N HIS A 355 -10.07 -11.11 9.24
CA HIS A 355 -9.41 -11.83 8.15
C HIS A 355 -10.26 -12.98 7.57
N LEU A 356 -11.05 -13.67 8.41
CA LEU A 356 -11.95 -14.73 7.98
C LEU A 356 -13.18 -14.19 7.24
N LEU A 357 -13.73 -13.05 7.69
CA LEU A 357 -14.92 -12.42 7.08
C LEU A 357 -14.60 -11.64 5.81
N LEU A 358 -13.41 -11.05 5.75
CA LEU A 358 -12.93 -10.21 4.66
C LEU A 358 -11.52 -10.68 4.25
N PRO A 359 -11.41 -11.76 3.45
CA PRO A 359 -10.11 -12.32 3.05
C PRO A 359 -9.23 -11.33 2.28
N ASP A 360 -9.87 -10.38 1.58
CA ASP A 360 -9.18 -9.35 0.80
C ASP A 360 -8.56 -8.24 1.66
N LEU A 361 -8.93 -8.17 2.96
CA LEU A 361 -8.36 -7.17 3.86
C LEU A 361 -7.02 -7.67 4.40
N PRO A 362 -5.90 -6.98 4.07
CA PRO A 362 -4.59 -7.38 4.56
C PRO A 362 -4.48 -7.03 6.06
N VAL A 363 -4.47 -8.05 6.90
CA VAL A 363 -4.26 -7.91 8.35
C VAL A 363 -2.92 -8.54 8.71
N TYR A 364 -2.02 -7.74 9.26
CA TYR A 364 -0.70 -8.23 9.69
C TYR A 364 -0.40 -7.86 11.14
N LEU A 365 -0.18 -8.88 11.95
CA LEU A 365 0.14 -8.71 13.37
C LEU A 365 1.63 -8.45 13.56
N SER A 366 1.99 -7.27 14.01
CA SER A 366 3.36 -6.89 14.33
C SER A 366 3.62 -7.01 15.84
N TRP A 367 4.57 -7.86 16.22
CA TRP A 367 4.96 -8.06 17.61
C TRP A 367 5.47 -6.79 18.30
N SER A 368 6.08 -5.88 17.54
CA SER A 368 6.56 -4.60 18.07
C SER A 368 5.42 -3.72 18.59
N TYR A 369 4.31 -3.62 17.84
CA TYR A 369 3.14 -2.86 18.28
C TYR A 369 2.40 -3.52 19.45
N ILE A 370 2.34 -4.86 19.46
CA ILE A 370 1.74 -5.61 20.56
C ILE A 370 2.51 -5.36 21.87
N LEU A 371 3.84 -5.51 21.83
CA LEU A 371 4.68 -5.27 23.00
C LEU A 371 4.64 -3.79 23.45
N ALA A 372 4.61 -2.86 22.51
CA ALA A 372 4.49 -1.43 22.82
C ALA A 372 3.15 -1.11 23.50
N ALA A 373 2.03 -1.65 23.00
CA ALA A 373 0.71 -1.45 23.58
C ALA A 373 0.64 -1.98 25.03
N GLU A 374 1.18 -3.18 25.26
CA GLU A 374 1.23 -3.77 26.60
C GLU A 374 2.13 -2.98 27.56
N ALA A 375 3.30 -2.55 27.09
CA ALA A 375 4.20 -1.72 27.86
C ALA A 375 3.55 -0.36 28.25
N VAL A 376 2.85 0.28 27.31
CA VAL A 376 2.12 1.53 27.57
C VAL A 376 0.98 1.30 28.54
N ALA A 377 0.22 0.20 28.42
CA ALA A 377 -0.84 -0.15 29.35
C ALA A 377 -0.31 -0.33 30.79
N LEU A 378 0.83 -1.03 30.94
CA LEU A 378 1.50 -1.20 32.23
C LEU A 378 1.97 0.13 32.82
N VAL A 379 2.59 0.99 32.00
CA VAL A 379 3.05 2.31 32.45
C VAL A 379 1.87 3.16 32.91
N ILE A 380 0.76 3.17 32.18
CA ILE A 380 -0.47 3.88 32.57
C ILE A 380 -1.02 3.32 33.87
N GLY A 381 -1.07 1.99 34.03
CA GLY A 381 -1.51 1.34 35.27
C GLY A 381 -0.64 1.69 36.48
N ILE A 382 0.67 1.84 36.31
CA ILE A 382 1.59 2.24 37.38
C ILE A 382 1.45 3.72 37.72
N LEU A 383 1.17 4.58 36.72
CA LEU A 383 1.01 6.03 36.95
C LEU A 383 -0.36 6.41 37.52
N ALA A 384 -1.36 5.57 37.33
CA ALA A 384 -2.71 5.73 37.87
C ALA A 384 -2.83 5.26 39.32
#